data_fcfc99e6eb76d2bd08f107315430d5c0
#
_entry.id   fcfc99e6eb76d2bd08f107315430d5c0
#
_cell.length_a   1.000
_cell.length_b   1.000
_cell.length_c   1.000
_cell.angle_alpha   90.00
_cell.angle_beta   90.00
_cell.angle_gamma   90.00
#
_symmetry.space_group_name_H-M   'P 1'
#
loop_
_entity.id
_entity.type
_entity.pdbx_description
1 polymer ?
#
loop_
_entity_poly.entity_id
_entity_poly.type
_entity_poly.pdbx_seq_one_letter_code
_entity_poly.pdbx_strand_id
1 'polypeptide(L)'
;MKTADFSYYLTSFLKIYLPGEKGVSENTILSYRDTFILFLNFLKDSKNILAENITLEIITKDIIVDFLDWIENHRQCSLTTRNIRLAAIHSFFRYLQYQNPENLQEWQKILSIPVKKTEKKTINYLTLDGIKLLLEMPDQSLKSGQRNLALLSLMYDTAARVQEIIDLTPSSVRFDKPYTVKLIGKGKKARIVPLMEPTAKILKRYMVANGLLKDYVNEYPLFFNSRKEKLTRAGVNYILKKYSKMAREKTSALIPEQISCHSLRHSKAMHLLQAGVNLVYIRDILGHSSVQVTEVYARADSKQKREAIEKAYTDVSPEEQPKWQDNDKLLSWLKEFDH
;
A
#
# COMPACT_ATOMS: atom_id res chain seq x y z
N MET A 1 45.99 -6.24 -15.35
CA MET A 1 44.66 -6.61 -14.79
C MET A 1 43.86 -5.33 -14.66
N LYS A 2 42.74 -5.18 -15.39
CA LYS A 2 41.81 -4.06 -15.14
C LYS A 2 41.26 -4.27 -13.71
N THR A 3 41.39 -3.26 -12.88
CA THR A 3 40.86 -3.27 -11.51
C THR A 3 39.33 -3.37 -11.59
N ALA A 4 38.72 -4.13 -10.67
CA ALA A 4 37.28 -4.28 -10.56
C ALA A 4 36.64 -2.93 -10.19
N ASP A 5 36.39 -2.10 -11.20
CA ASP A 5 35.85 -0.75 -11.08
C ASP A 5 34.38 -0.73 -10.68
N PHE A 6 33.62 -1.80 -11.02
CA PHE A 6 32.23 -1.94 -10.63
C PHE A 6 32.01 -1.81 -9.12
N SER A 7 32.84 -2.46 -8.30
CA SER A 7 32.71 -2.42 -6.84
C SER A 7 32.91 -1.01 -6.26
N TYR A 8 33.82 -0.25 -6.85
CA TYR A 8 34.08 1.14 -6.48
C TYR A 8 32.85 2.03 -6.75
N TYR A 9 32.32 1.99 -7.99
CA TYR A 9 31.15 2.79 -8.35
C TYR A 9 29.90 2.37 -7.61
N LEU A 10 29.67 1.05 -7.39
CA LEU A 10 28.54 0.57 -6.61
C LEU A 10 28.60 1.04 -5.15
N THR A 11 29.79 1.01 -4.54
CA THR A 11 30.00 1.48 -3.18
C THR A 11 29.73 2.99 -3.08
N SER A 12 30.26 3.79 -3.99
CA SER A 12 30.03 5.24 -4.04
C SER A 12 28.56 5.56 -4.28
N PHE A 13 27.88 4.82 -5.16
CA PHE A 13 26.45 4.96 -5.41
C PHE A 13 25.63 4.71 -4.14
N LEU A 14 25.84 3.57 -3.46
CA LEU A 14 25.03 3.18 -2.30
C LEU A 14 25.33 4.00 -1.04
N LYS A 15 26.61 4.38 -0.81
CA LYS A 15 27.03 5.02 0.44
C LYS A 15 27.12 6.54 0.37
N ILE A 16 27.36 7.12 -0.83
CA ILE A 16 27.57 8.55 -0.99
C ILE A 16 26.43 9.19 -1.78
N TYR A 17 26.22 8.75 -3.02
CA TYR A 17 25.26 9.38 -3.93
C TYR A 17 23.80 9.23 -3.45
N LEU A 18 23.35 8.03 -3.12
CA LEU A 18 21.97 7.80 -2.72
C LEU A 18 21.59 8.53 -1.42
N PRO A 19 22.37 8.46 -0.33
CA PRO A 19 22.03 9.16 0.90
C PRO A 19 22.31 10.68 0.83
N GLY A 20 23.42 11.08 0.23
CA GLY A 20 23.87 12.48 0.20
C GLY A 20 23.20 13.30 -0.89
N GLU A 21 23.51 13.01 -2.15
CA GLU A 21 23.05 13.84 -3.27
C GLU A 21 21.57 13.61 -3.61
N LYS A 22 21.12 12.35 -3.59
CA LYS A 22 19.74 12.00 -3.94
C LYS A 22 18.76 12.04 -2.77
N GLY A 23 19.25 12.00 -1.54
CA GLY A 23 18.44 12.10 -0.32
C GLY A 23 17.37 11.02 -0.18
N VAL A 24 17.63 9.79 -0.70
CA VAL A 24 16.64 8.71 -0.64
C VAL A 24 16.59 8.06 0.75
N SER A 25 15.44 7.47 1.08
CA SER A 25 15.26 6.80 2.37
C SER A 25 16.14 5.55 2.49
N GLU A 26 16.53 5.22 3.72
CA GLU A 26 17.29 4.00 4.04
C GLU A 26 16.64 2.74 3.45
N ASN A 27 15.31 2.60 3.54
CA ASN A 27 14.59 1.48 2.94
C ASN A 27 14.76 1.40 1.41
N THR A 28 14.92 2.53 0.72
CA THR A 28 15.20 2.56 -0.71
C THR A 28 16.62 2.09 -0.97
N ILE A 29 17.60 2.53 -0.17
CA ILE A 29 19.00 2.09 -0.26
C ILE A 29 19.09 0.58 -0.04
N LEU A 30 18.41 0.05 0.99
CA LEU A 30 18.35 -1.39 1.27
C LEU A 30 17.73 -2.18 0.10
N SER A 31 16.65 -1.68 -0.49
CA SER A 31 16.02 -2.32 -1.66
C SER A 31 16.95 -2.32 -2.88
N TYR A 32 17.74 -1.27 -3.08
CA TYR A 32 18.72 -1.20 -4.15
C TYR A 32 19.89 -2.13 -3.88
N ARG A 33 20.42 -2.14 -2.65
CA ARG A 33 21.44 -3.11 -2.22
C ARG A 33 21.00 -4.55 -2.50
N ASP A 34 19.78 -4.91 -2.11
CA ASP A 34 19.25 -6.25 -2.33
C ASP A 34 19.13 -6.60 -3.82
N THR A 35 18.92 -5.60 -4.68
CA THR A 35 18.94 -5.79 -6.14
C THR A 35 20.33 -6.18 -6.61
N PHE A 36 21.36 -5.49 -6.14
CA PHE A 36 22.73 -5.78 -6.54
C PHE A 36 23.25 -7.09 -5.93
N ILE A 37 22.82 -7.46 -4.72
CA ILE A 37 23.10 -8.81 -4.18
C ILE A 37 22.54 -9.90 -5.12
N LEU A 38 21.30 -9.74 -5.57
CA LEU A 38 20.69 -10.67 -6.52
C LEU A 38 21.42 -10.68 -7.87
N PHE A 39 21.86 -9.52 -8.35
CA PHE A 39 22.62 -9.40 -9.60
C PHE A 39 23.98 -10.10 -9.52
N LEU A 40 24.71 -9.94 -8.41
CA LEU A 40 25.98 -10.63 -8.16
C LEU A 40 25.80 -12.16 -8.09
N ASN A 41 24.74 -12.63 -7.43
CA ASN A 41 24.42 -14.06 -7.39
C ASN A 41 24.09 -14.60 -8.78
N PHE A 42 23.32 -13.86 -9.59
CA PHE A 42 23.05 -14.23 -10.99
C PHE A 42 24.35 -14.35 -11.81
N LEU A 43 25.24 -13.37 -11.71
CA LEU A 43 26.51 -13.39 -12.44
C LEU A 43 27.37 -14.60 -12.04
N LYS A 44 27.42 -14.91 -10.75
CA LYS A 44 28.12 -16.09 -10.23
C LYS A 44 27.49 -17.39 -10.73
N ASP A 45 26.18 -17.55 -10.50
CA ASP A 45 25.50 -18.85 -10.68
C ASP A 45 25.18 -19.15 -12.14
N SER A 46 24.88 -18.11 -12.95
CA SER A 46 24.43 -18.27 -14.35
C SER A 46 25.49 -17.91 -15.38
N LYS A 47 26.47 -17.09 -15.04
CA LYS A 47 27.52 -16.63 -15.97
C LYS A 47 28.92 -17.04 -15.53
N ASN A 48 29.05 -17.68 -14.36
CA ASN A 48 30.33 -18.09 -13.77
C ASN A 48 31.35 -16.93 -13.60
N ILE A 49 30.82 -15.72 -13.30
CA ILE A 49 31.61 -14.50 -13.08
C ILE A 49 31.62 -14.20 -11.58
N LEU A 50 32.79 -14.27 -10.96
CA LEU A 50 32.97 -13.95 -9.54
C LEU A 50 32.96 -12.44 -9.31
N ALA A 51 32.51 -12.00 -8.13
CA ALA A 51 32.36 -10.58 -7.80
C ALA A 51 33.64 -9.75 -7.95
N GLU A 52 34.80 -10.35 -7.67
CA GLU A 52 36.13 -9.73 -7.82
C GLU A 52 36.55 -9.49 -9.27
N ASN A 53 35.93 -10.18 -10.21
CA ASN A 53 36.25 -10.09 -11.65
C ASN A 53 35.26 -9.19 -12.42
N ILE A 54 34.29 -8.59 -11.75
CA ILE A 54 33.28 -7.76 -12.41
C ILE A 54 33.86 -6.38 -12.72
N THR A 55 33.92 -6.06 -14.01
CA THR A 55 34.20 -4.72 -14.51
C THR A 55 32.94 -4.09 -15.12
N LEU A 56 32.90 -2.77 -15.27
CA LEU A 56 31.78 -2.09 -15.92
C LEU A 56 31.60 -2.52 -17.39
N GLU A 57 32.67 -2.88 -18.08
CA GLU A 57 32.67 -3.34 -19.48
C GLU A 57 31.90 -4.66 -19.67
N ILE A 58 31.90 -5.53 -18.66
CA ILE A 58 31.17 -6.81 -18.68
C ILE A 58 29.67 -6.58 -18.60
N ILE A 59 29.24 -5.47 -17.98
CA ILE A 59 27.81 -5.22 -17.72
C ILE A 59 27.17 -4.56 -18.93
N THR A 60 26.71 -5.40 -19.85
CA THR A 60 26.00 -4.98 -21.06
C THR A 60 24.48 -5.01 -20.88
N LYS A 61 23.76 -4.40 -21.84
CA LYS A 61 22.30 -4.49 -21.91
C LYS A 61 21.81 -5.93 -21.87
N ASP A 62 22.48 -6.84 -22.60
CA ASP A 62 22.07 -8.24 -22.70
C ASP A 62 22.21 -8.96 -21.36
N ILE A 63 23.27 -8.70 -20.61
CA ILE A 63 23.45 -9.24 -19.24
C ILE A 63 22.36 -8.73 -18.30
N ILE A 64 21.94 -7.46 -18.43
CA ILE A 64 20.83 -6.94 -17.61
C ILE A 64 19.49 -7.56 -18.02
N VAL A 65 19.25 -7.78 -19.31
CA VAL A 65 18.04 -8.48 -19.80
C VAL A 65 18.00 -9.92 -19.27
N ASP A 66 19.11 -10.66 -19.39
CA ASP A 66 19.24 -12.02 -18.87
C ASP A 66 18.98 -12.08 -17.34
N PHE A 67 19.51 -11.11 -16.59
CA PHE A 67 19.25 -10.99 -15.16
C PHE A 67 17.77 -10.77 -14.85
N LEU A 68 17.09 -9.92 -15.60
CA LEU A 68 15.66 -9.65 -15.42
C LEU A 68 14.81 -10.88 -15.77
N ASP A 69 15.20 -11.63 -16.78
CA ASP A 69 14.53 -12.88 -17.14
C ASP A 69 14.82 -13.98 -16.12
N TRP A 70 16.02 -14.04 -15.55
CA TRP A 70 16.35 -14.94 -14.46
C TRP A 70 15.50 -14.64 -13.20
N ILE A 71 15.28 -13.36 -12.85
CA ILE A 71 14.39 -12.98 -11.75
C ILE A 71 12.95 -13.46 -12.01
N GLU A 72 12.47 -13.29 -13.22
CA GLU A 72 11.10 -13.63 -13.60
C GLU A 72 10.89 -15.15 -13.68
N ASN A 73 11.74 -15.83 -14.46
CA ASN A 73 11.53 -17.22 -14.83
C ASN A 73 12.16 -18.22 -13.86
N HIS A 74 13.38 -17.97 -13.38
CA HIS A 74 14.08 -18.88 -12.49
C HIS A 74 13.67 -18.67 -11.03
N ARG A 75 13.52 -17.40 -10.58
CA ARG A 75 13.09 -17.08 -9.22
C ARG A 75 11.58 -16.92 -9.06
N GLN A 76 10.81 -17.07 -10.12
CA GLN A 76 9.34 -16.96 -10.12
C GLN A 76 8.84 -15.66 -9.48
N CYS A 77 9.55 -14.55 -9.67
CA CYS A 77 9.17 -13.26 -9.13
C CYS A 77 8.09 -12.59 -10.00
N SER A 78 7.21 -11.82 -9.36
CA SER A 78 6.19 -11.05 -10.08
C SER A 78 6.81 -9.98 -10.99
N LEU A 79 6.09 -9.58 -12.05
CA LEU A 79 6.46 -8.46 -12.94
C LEU A 79 6.71 -7.16 -12.14
N THR A 80 5.94 -6.92 -11.07
CA THR A 80 6.14 -5.77 -10.18
C THR A 80 7.52 -5.83 -9.52
N THR A 81 7.93 -7.01 -9.02
CA THR A 81 9.25 -7.20 -8.41
C THR A 81 10.36 -7.00 -9.46
N ARG A 82 10.22 -7.59 -10.64
CA ARG A 82 11.14 -7.39 -11.78
C ARG A 82 11.31 -5.90 -12.09
N ASN A 83 10.22 -5.15 -12.17
CA ASN A 83 10.25 -3.71 -12.47
C ASN A 83 10.90 -2.87 -11.35
N ILE A 84 10.73 -3.27 -10.08
CA ILE A 84 11.44 -2.63 -8.96
C ILE A 84 12.95 -2.86 -9.08
N ARG A 85 13.39 -4.06 -9.46
CA ARG A 85 14.80 -4.35 -9.68
C ARG A 85 15.37 -3.55 -10.87
N LEU A 86 14.62 -3.47 -11.96
CA LEU A 86 14.99 -2.61 -13.09
C LEU A 86 15.13 -1.14 -12.69
N ALA A 87 14.24 -0.61 -11.86
CA ALA A 87 14.32 0.76 -11.38
C ALA A 87 15.60 1.04 -10.57
N ALA A 88 16.06 0.07 -9.77
CA ALA A 88 17.34 0.16 -9.04
C ALA A 88 18.53 0.19 -10.01
N ILE A 89 18.52 -0.70 -11.01
CA ILE A 89 19.53 -0.75 -12.08
C ILE A 89 19.54 0.57 -12.84
N HIS A 90 18.40 1.05 -13.32
CA HIS A 90 18.32 2.34 -14.02
C HIS A 90 18.85 3.51 -13.17
N SER A 91 18.58 3.48 -11.85
CA SER A 91 19.12 4.51 -10.95
C SER A 91 20.65 4.51 -10.89
N PHE A 92 21.26 3.32 -10.87
CA PHE A 92 22.71 3.16 -10.89
C PHE A 92 23.32 3.60 -12.23
N PHE A 93 22.75 3.18 -13.35
CA PHE A 93 23.28 3.57 -14.66
C PHE A 93 23.07 5.06 -14.99
N ARG A 94 22.01 5.72 -14.45
CA ARG A 94 21.92 7.19 -14.49
C ARG A 94 23.04 7.87 -13.71
N TYR A 95 23.44 7.32 -12.56
CA TYR A 95 24.60 7.81 -11.83
C TYR A 95 25.89 7.60 -12.65
N LEU A 96 26.08 6.42 -13.25
CA LEU A 96 27.27 6.13 -14.08
C LEU A 96 27.40 7.01 -15.30
N GLN A 97 26.32 7.50 -15.91
CA GLN A 97 26.39 8.43 -17.03
C GLN A 97 27.27 9.67 -16.75
N TYR A 98 27.27 10.12 -15.49
CA TYR A 98 28.05 11.28 -15.07
C TYR A 98 29.43 10.91 -14.51
N GLN A 99 29.56 9.72 -13.92
CA GLN A 99 30.78 9.27 -13.26
C GLN A 99 31.75 8.54 -14.21
N ASN A 100 31.22 7.92 -15.26
CA ASN A 100 31.99 7.17 -16.25
C ASN A 100 31.40 7.40 -17.65
N PRO A 101 31.65 8.55 -18.27
CA PRO A 101 31.12 8.92 -19.58
C PRO A 101 31.71 8.11 -20.76
N GLU A 102 32.82 7.42 -20.56
CA GLU A 102 33.48 6.65 -21.63
C GLU A 102 32.56 5.54 -22.18
N ASN A 103 31.68 4.97 -21.34
CA ASN A 103 30.75 3.92 -21.73
C ASN A 103 29.31 4.42 -21.93
N LEU A 104 29.10 5.70 -22.17
CA LEU A 104 27.78 6.35 -22.23
C LEU A 104 26.80 5.65 -23.17
N GLN A 105 27.26 5.16 -24.33
CA GLN A 105 26.38 4.45 -25.28
C GLN A 105 25.76 3.19 -24.65
N GLU A 106 26.57 2.41 -23.92
CA GLU A 106 26.06 1.19 -23.27
C GLU A 106 25.09 1.53 -22.13
N TRP A 107 25.42 2.59 -21.35
CA TRP A 107 24.50 3.05 -20.31
C TRP A 107 23.15 3.47 -20.88
N GLN A 108 23.12 4.13 -22.04
CA GLN A 108 21.87 4.51 -22.72
C GLN A 108 21.09 3.28 -23.20
N LYS A 109 21.76 2.25 -23.73
CA LYS A 109 21.09 0.99 -24.11
C LYS A 109 20.45 0.31 -22.89
N ILE A 110 21.15 0.26 -21.75
CA ILE A 110 20.59 -0.30 -20.51
C ILE A 110 19.39 0.51 -20.03
N LEU A 111 19.48 1.84 -20.06
CA LEU A 111 18.38 2.73 -19.67
C LEU A 111 17.17 2.67 -20.62
N SER A 112 17.37 2.19 -21.85
CA SER A 112 16.28 1.97 -22.82
C SER A 112 15.45 0.70 -22.53
N ILE A 113 15.84 -0.17 -21.59
CA ILE A 113 15.10 -1.39 -21.25
C ILE A 113 13.71 -1.01 -20.71
N PRO A 114 12.61 -1.45 -21.35
CA PRO A 114 11.28 -1.01 -20.97
C PRO A 114 10.80 -1.67 -19.68
N VAL A 115 9.98 -0.93 -18.96
CA VAL A 115 9.18 -1.46 -17.84
C VAL A 115 8.04 -2.31 -18.40
N LYS A 116 7.91 -3.56 -17.97
CA LYS A 116 6.80 -4.43 -18.38
C LYS A 116 5.48 -3.94 -17.76
N LYS A 117 4.39 -3.97 -18.53
CA LYS A 117 3.05 -3.67 -18.02
C LYS A 117 2.66 -4.66 -16.94
N THR A 118 2.15 -4.15 -15.82
CA THR A 118 1.62 -4.98 -14.73
C THR A 118 0.12 -4.82 -14.65
N GLU A 119 -0.57 -5.90 -14.34
CA GLU A 119 -2.00 -5.83 -14.06
C GLU A 119 -2.26 -5.00 -12.80
N LYS A 120 -3.25 -4.13 -12.88
CA LYS A 120 -3.71 -3.40 -11.70
C LYS A 120 -4.50 -4.35 -10.82
N LYS A 121 -3.95 -4.71 -9.68
CA LYS A 121 -4.69 -5.53 -8.71
C LYS A 121 -5.93 -4.78 -8.24
N THR A 122 -7.04 -5.48 -8.14
CA THR A 122 -8.24 -4.99 -7.46
C THR A 122 -7.92 -4.67 -6.00
N ILE A 123 -8.56 -3.64 -5.48
CA ILE A 123 -8.35 -3.24 -4.08
C ILE A 123 -9.11 -4.22 -3.19
N ASN A 124 -8.39 -5.02 -2.42
CA ASN A 124 -8.99 -5.87 -1.40
C ASN A 124 -9.29 -5.04 -0.16
N TYR A 125 -10.56 -4.88 0.16
CA TYR A 125 -11.03 -4.19 1.37
C TYR A 125 -12.16 -4.99 2.03
N LEU A 126 -12.39 -4.75 3.32
CA LEU A 126 -13.47 -5.33 4.09
C LEU A 126 -14.68 -4.41 4.05
N THR A 127 -15.87 -4.98 4.03
CA THR A 127 -17.13 -4.25 4.27
C THR A 127 -17.20 -3.75 5.72
N LEU A 128 -18.15 -2.88 6.04
CA LEU A 128 -18.39 -2.44 7.41
C LEU A 128 -18.66 -3.61 8.35
N ASP A 129 -19.45 -4.61 7.90
CA ASP A 129 -19.74 -5.80 8.69
C ASP A 129 -18.49 -6.69 8.85
N GLY A 130 -17.64 -6.77 7.83
CA GLY A 130 -16.34 -7.44 7.93
C GLY A 130 -15.41 -6.78 8.95
N ILE A 131 -15.39 -5.44 9.01
CA ILE A 131 -14.64 -4.70 10.03
C ILE A 131 -15.22 -4.94 11.43
N LYS A 132 -16.54 -4.89 11.61
CA LYS A 132 -17.19 -5.20 12.89
C LYS A 132 -16.80 -6.59 13.37
N LEU A 133 -17.01 -7.59 12.52
CA LEU A 133 -16.66 -8.97 12.82
C LEU A 133 -15.20 -9.14 13.22
N LEU A 134 -14.28 -8.51 12.49
CA LEU A 134 -12.84 -8.54 12.79
C LEU A 134 -12.53 -7.94 14.17
N LEU A 135 -13.15 -6.81 14.53
CA LEU A 135 -12.92 -6.11 15.79
C LEU A 135 -13.58 -6.79 16.99
N GLU A 136 -14.53 -7.69 16.78
CA GLU A 136 -15.14 -8.52 17.83
C GLU A 136 -14.26 -9.72 18.23
N MET A 137 -13.27 -10.10 17.40
CA MET A 137 -12.48 -11.31 17.65
C MET A 137 -11.50 -11.20 18.83
N PRO A 138 -10.88 -10.05 19.14
CA PRO A 138 -9.96 -9.96 20.27
C PRO A 138 -10.69 -10.16 21.61
N ASP A 139 -10.28 -11.17 22.38
CA ASP A 139 -10.81 -11.41 23.73
C ASP A 139 -10.36 -10.30 24.68
N GLN A 140 -11.30 -9.46 25.10
CA GLN A 140 -11.05 -8.30 25.93
C GLN A 140 -10.80 -8.63 27.42
N SER A 141 -10.99 -9.87 27.86
CA SER A 141 -10.60 -10.33 29.18
C SER A 141 -9.08 -10.43 29.32
N LEU A 142 -8.39 -10.63 28.19
CA LEU A 142 -6.94 -10.77 28.12
C LEU A 142 -6.27 -9.42 27.82
N LYS A 143 -5.15 -9.11 28.49
CA LYS A 143 -4.34 -7.90 28.21
C LYS A 143 -3.89 -7.82 26.75
N SER A 144 -3.53 -8.97 26.17
CA SER A 144 -3.16 -9.06 24.74
C SER A 144 -4.35 -8.77 23.83
N GLY A 145 -5.54 -9.21 24.18
CA GLY A 145 -6.76 -8.95 23.42
C GLY A 145 -7.15 -7.47 23.47
N GLN A 146 -7.08 -6.83 24.65
CA GLN A 146 -7.31 -5.38 24.79
C GLN A 146 -6.32 -4.56 23.93
N ARG A 147 -5.03 -4.91 23.96
CA ARG A 147 -4.01 -4.30 23.09
C ARG A 147 -4.36 -4.49 21.62
N ASN A 148 -4.72 -5.70 21.22
CA ASN A 148 -4.95 -6.03 19.81
C ASN A 148 -6.22 -5.36 19.29
N LEU A 149 -7.28 -5.25 20.12
CA LEU A 149 -8.46 -4.47 19.77
C LEU A 149 -8.11 -2.99 19.58
N ALA A 150 -7.37 -2.38 20.52
CA ALA A 150 -6.95 -0.99 20.41
C ALA A 150 -6.09 -0.75 19.15
N LEU A 151 -5.16 -1.66 18.87
CA LEU A 151 -4.31 -1.63 17.67
C LEU A 151 -5.12 -1.65 16.37
N LEU A 152 -6.01 -2.65 16.22
CA LEU A 152 -6.80 -2.84 15.00
C LEU A 152 -7.83 -1.73 14.81
N SER A 153 -8.49 -1.28 15.89
CA SER A 153 -9.42 -0.14 15.85
C SER A 153 -8.72 1.14 15.42
N LEU A 154 -7.54 1.42 15.98
CA LEU A 154 -6.77 2.60 15.62
C LEU A 154 -6.27 2.53 14.18
N MET A 155 -5.79 1.38 13.71
CA MET A 155 -5.37 1.17 12.32
C MET A 155 -6.50 1.45 11.32
N TYR A 156 -7.70 0.96 11.63
CA TYR A 156 -8.86 1.19 10.78
C TYR A 156 -9.32 2.64 10.84
N ASP A 157 -9.51 3.21 12.03
CA ASP A 157 -10.09 4.53 12.20
C ASP A 157 -9.23 5.64 11.58
N THR A 158 -7.91 5.54 11.77
CA THR A 158 -6.94 6.52 11.26
C THR A 158 -6.47 6.26 9.83
N ALA A 159 -6.76 5.08 9.29
CA ALA A 159 -6.20 4.60 8.02
C ALA A 159 -4.66 4.72 7.95
N ALA A 160 -3.97 4.66 9.09
CA ALA A 160 -2.52 4.82 9.17
C ALA A 160 -1.77 3.65 8.52
N ARG A 161 -0.55 3.92 8.05
CA ARG A 161 0.37 2.86 7.64
C ARG A 161 0.84 2.08 8.86
N VAL A 162 1.11 0.78 8.68
CA VAL A 162 1.56 -0.08 9.79
C VAL A 162 2.77 0.50 10.53
N GLN A 163 3.72 1.11 9.82
CA GLN A 163 4.88 1.72 10.45
C GLN A 163 4.51 2.95 11.29
N GLU A 164 3.59 3.77 10.80
CA GLU A 164 3.10 4.95 11.53
C GLU A 164 2.46 4.54 12.87
N ILE A 165 1.73 3.42 12.90
CA ILE A 165 1.13 2.87 14.13
C ILE A 165 2.18 2.29 15.08
N ILE A 166 3.18 1.59 14.55
CA ILE A 166 4.28 1.02 15.33
C ILE A 166 5.12 2.12 15.99
N ASP A 167 5.28 3.25 15.31
CA ASP A 167 6.09 4.37 15.76
C ASP A 167 5.35 5.33 16.72
N LEU A 168 4.05 5.07 17.02
CA LEU A 168 3.30 5.87 17.97
C LEU A 168 3.82 5.74 19.39
N THR A 169 3.78 6.86 20.08
CA THR A 169 4.04 6.99 21.52
C THR A 169 2.78 7.52 22.22
N PRO A 170 2.64 7.40 23.53
CA PRO A 170 1.54 8.00 24.30
C PRO A 170 1.33 9.48 24.00
N SER A 171 2.41 10.26 23.86
CA SER A 171 2.37 11.69 23.51
C SER A 171 1.78 12.01 22.14
N SER A 172 1.67 10.98 21.27
CA SER A 172 1.05 11.12 19.94
C SER A 172 -0.48 11.23 20.01
N VAL A 173 -1.11 10.90 21.15
CA VAL A 173 -2.57 10.80 21.29
C VAL A 173 -3.08 11.93 22.19
N ARG A 174 -4.09 12.65 21.70
CA ARG A 174 -4.79 13.67 22.48
C ARG A 174 -6.21 13.19 22.80
N PHE A 175 -6.54 13.15 24.11
CA PHE A 175 -7.86 12.73 24.63
C PHE A 175 -8.77 13.89 25.00
N ASP A 176 -8.37 15.15 24.80
CA ASP A 176 -9.28 16.30 24.86
C ASP A 176 -10.04 16.42 23.54
N LYS A 177 -11.31 16.84 23.61
CA LYS A 177 -12.12 17.03 22.40
C LYS A 177 -11.62 18.23 21.60
N PRO A 178 -11.42 18.11 20.30
CA PRO A 178 -11.59 16.90 19.48
C PRO A 178 -10.44 15.89 19.71
N TYR A 179 -10.81 14.58 19.87
CA TYR A 179 -9.84 13.50 19.97
C TYR A 179 -8.98 13.41 18.71
N THR A 180 -7.69 13.34 18.86
CA THR A 180 -6.79 13.30 17.70
C THR A 180 -5.57 12.41 17.94
N VAL A 181 -4.96 11.96 16.85
CA VAL A 181 -3.65 11.31 16.85
C VAL A 181 -2.74 11.97 15.85
N LYS A 182 -1.49 12.24 16.27
CA LYS A 182 -0.43 12.75 15.42
C LYS A 182 0.34 11.58 14.80
N LEU A 183 0.28 11.46 13.49
CA LEU A 183 0.99 10.44 12.71
C LEU A 183 2.15 11.06 11.97
N ILE A 184 3.32 10.39 11.99
CA ILE A 184 4.51 10.80 11.25
C ILE A 184 4.71 9.86 10.07
N GLY A 185 4.54 10.37 8.86
CA GLY A 185 4.63 9.61 7.63
C GLY A 185 6.01 9.65 6.96
N LYS A 186 6.06 9.19 5.71
CA LYS A 186 7.28 9.21 4.88
C LYS A 186 7.83 10.63 4.76
N GLY A 187 9.14 10.78 4.92
CA GLY A 187 9.82 12.07 4.89
C GLY A 187 9.58 12.93 6.15
N LYS A 188 9.25 12.28 7.29
CA LYS A 188 8.97 12.94 8.59
C LYS A 188 7.80 13.93 8.53
N LYS A 189 6.94 13.86 7.52
CA LYS A 189 5.74 14.71 7.42
C LYS A 189 4.72 14.28 8.46
N ALA A 190 4.41 15.19 9.40
CA ALA A 190 3.38 14.96 10.40
C ALA A 190 2.00 15.32 9.85
N ARG A 191 0.98 14.53 10.25
CA ARG A 191 -0.43 14.87 10.08
C ARG A 191 -1.22 14.55 11.35
N ILE A 192 -2.24 15.32 11.60
CA ILE A 192 -3.18 15.11 12.71
C ILE A 192 -4.45 14.49 12.13
N VAL A 193 -4.85 13.34 12.67
CA VAL A 193 -6.05 12.62 12.24
C VAL A 193 -7.05 12.61 13.40
N PRO A 194 -8.31 12.98 13.16
CA PRO A 194 -9.35 12.87 14.19
C PRO A 194 -9.62 11.40 14.52
N LEU A 195 -9.88 11.13 15.81
CA LEU A 195 -10.31 9.82 16.29
C LEU A 195 -11.81 9.86 16.60
N MET A 196 -12.50 8.81 16.21
CA MET A 196 -13.90 8.63 16.60
C MET A 196 -13.97 8.24 18.08
N GLU A 197 -15.01 8.70 18.74
CA GLU A 197 -15.17 8.51 20.19
C GLU A 197 -15.08 7.03 20.65
N PRO A 198 -15.67 6.04 19.94
CA PRO A 198 -15.51 4.63 20.31
C PRO A 198 -14.05 4.18 20.29
N THR A 199 -13.30 4.57 19.27
CA THR A 199 -11.86 4.24 19.14
C THR A 199 -11.05 4.90 20.24
N ALA A 200 -11.34 6.17 20.55
CA ALA A 200 -10.67 6.91 21.63
C ALA A 200 -10.92 6.24 22.99
N LYS A 201 -12.16 5.77 23.28
CA LYS A 201 -12.50 5.03 24.49
C LYS A 201 -11.73 3.71 24.62
N ILE A 202 -11.68 2.92 23.53
CA ILE A 202 -10.94 1.65 23.50
C ILE A 202 -9.45 1.90 23.75
N LEU A 203 -8.86 2.89 23.06
CA LEU A 203 -7.46 3.25 23.20
C LEU A 203 -7.14 3.75 24.61
N LYS A 204 -7.97 4.63 25.18
CA LYS A 204 -7.80 5.15 26.55
C LYS A 204 -7.83 4.02 27.58
N ARG A 205 -8.78 3.08 27.47
CA ARG A 205 -8.86 1.91 28.34
C ARG A 205 -7.59 1.07 28.28
N TYR A 206 -7.09 0.80 27.07
CA TYR A 206 -5.82 0.11 26.87
C TYR A 206 -4.64 0.86 27.53
N MET A 207 -4.54 2.17 27.33
CA MET A 207 -3.46 2.99 27.88
C MET A 207 -3.50 3.05 29.40
N VAL A 208 -4.69 3.19 30.01
CA VAL A 208 -4.88 3.14 31.47
C VAL A 208 -4.41 1.79 32.02
N ALA A 209 -4.89 0.68 31.43
CA ALA A 209 -4.55 -0.67 31.88
C ALA A 209 -3.05 -1.01 31.81
N ASN A 210 -2.30 -0.27 30.98
CA ASN A 210 -0.84 -0.47 30.80
C ASN A 210 0.01 0.68 31.41
N GLY A 211 -0.61 1.62 32.12
CA GLY A 211 0.09 2.74 32.79
C GLY A 211 0.69 3.77 31.82
N LEU A 212 0.16 3.85 30.59
CA LEU A 212 0.69 4.71 29.51
C LEU A 212 0.19 6.17 29.54
N LEU A 213 -0.56 6.57 30.55
CA LEU A 213 -1.03 7.94 30.73
C LEU A 213 -0.17 8.76 31.70
N LYS A 214 0.97 8.21 32.13
CA LYS A 214 1.89 8.89 33.04
C LYS A 214 2.93 9.66 32.23
N ASP A 215 3.33 10.85 32.67
CA ASP A 215 4.23 11.74 31.92
C ASP A 215 5.59 11.13 31.60
N TYR A 216 6.13 10.29 32.50
CA TYR A 216 7.43 9.66 32.30
C TYR A 216 7.46 8.56 31.23
N VAL A 217 6.31 8.16 30.68
CA VAL A 217 6.22 7.14 29.61
C VAL A 217 5.87 7.72 28.25
N ASN A 218 5.90 9.04 28.11
CA ASN A 218 5.49 9.74 26.89
C ASN A 218 6.22 9.30 25.62
N GLU A 219 7.48 8.85 25.73
CA GLU A 219 8.31 8.38 24.63
C GLU A 219 8.33 6.84 24.49
N TYR A 220 7.61 6.11 25.38
CA TYR A 220 7.49 4.66 25.25
C TYR A 220 6.71 4.29 24.00
N PRO A 221 6.94 3.08 23.43
CA PRO A 221 6.08 2.63 22.33
C PRO A 221 4.64 2.47 22.81
N LEU A 222 3.69 3.05 22.09
CA LEU A 222 2.27 2.92 22.40
C LEU A 222 1.82 1.45 22.38
N PHE A 223 2.30 0.68 21.41
CA PHE A 223 2.02 -0.76 21.29
C PHE A 223 3.30 -1.58 21.41
N PHE A 224 3.32 -2.50 22.34
CA PHE A 224 4.48 -3.34 22.66
C PHE A 224 4.09 -4.82 22.84
N ASN A 225 5.09 -5.69 22.70
CA ASN A 225 4.96 -7.13 22.93
C ASN A 225 4.99 -7.50 24.44
N SER A 226 4.98 -8.79 24.77
CA SER A 226 5.04 -9.26 26.16
C SER A 226 6.37 -8.92 26.87
N ARG A 227 7.44 -8.67 26.10
CA ARG A 227 8.76 -8.24 26.62
C ARG A 227 8.89 -6.72 26.77
N LYS A 228 7.79 -5.98 26.58
CA LYS A 228 7.78 -4.51 26.56
C LYS A 228 8.55 -3.87 25.39
N GLU A 229 8.87 -4.64 24.38
CA GLU A 229 9.52 -4.15 23.17
C GLU A 229 8.48 -3.68 22.17
N LYS A 230 8.84 -2.68 21.36
CA LYS A 230 8.04 -2.14 20.27
C LYS A 230 7.60 -3.26 19.32
N LEU A 231 6.35 -3.21 18.86
CA LEU A 231 5.87 -4.17 17.86
C LEU A 231 6.63 -4.01 16.54
N THR A 232 6.76 -5.13 15.82
CA THR A 232 7.32 -5.15 14.48
C THR A 232 6.21 -5.21 13.42
N ARG A 233 6.51 -4.87 12.16
CA ARG A 233 5.56 -5.05 11.04
C ARG A 233 5.07 -6.49 10.93
N ALA A 234 5.98 -7.45 11.10
CA ALA A 234 5.66 -8.87 11.10
C ALA A 234 4.71 -9.24 12.25
N GLY A 235 4.95 -8.69 13.46
CA GLY A 235 4.09 -8.89 14.62
C GLY A 235 2.67 -8.34 14.40
N VAL A 236 2.53 -7.12 13.88
CA VAL A 236 1.21 -6.54 13.57
C VAL A 236 0.49 -7.35 12.49
N ASN A 237 1.21 -7.78 11.45
CA ASN A 237 0.62 -8.60 10.38
C ASN A 237 0.18 -9.98 10.91
N TYR A 238 0.95 -10.58 11.82
CA TYR A 238 0.56 -11.82 12.51
C TYR A 238 -0.72 -11.64 13.31
N ILE A 239 -0.85 -10.56 14.10
CA ILE A 239 -2.04 -10.22 14.87
C ILE A 239 -3.26 -10.12 13.93
N LEU A 240 -3.14 -9.36 12.84
CA LEU A 240 -4.21 -9.20 11.86
C LEU A 240 -4.61 -10.54 11.25
N LYS A 241 -3.65 -11.33 10.78
CA LYS A 241 -3.92 -12.65 10.17
C LYS A 241 -4.61 -13.61 11.16
N LYS A 242 -4.18 -13.62 12.42
CA LYS A 242 -4.80 -14.42 13.48
C LYS A 242 -6.31 -14.12 13.61
N TYR A 243 -6.66 -12.84 13.78
CA TYR A 243 -8.06 -12.45 13.97
C TYR A 243 -8.88 -12.53 12.68
N SER A 244 -8.26 -12.31 11.53
CA SER A 244 -8.92 -12.54 10.24
C SER A 244 -9.26 -14.01 10.02
N LYS A 245 -8.39 -14.93 10.45
CA LYS A 245 -8.70 -16.38 10.43
C LYS A 245 -9.89 -16.71 11.32
N MET A 246 -9.89 -16.25 12.57
CA MET A 246 -10.98 -16.45 13.51
C MET A 246 -12.31 -15.86 13.01
N ALA A 247 -12.28 -14.67 12.44
CA ALA A 247 -13.46 -14.02 11.85
C ALA A 247 -13.98 -14.81 10.63
N ARG A 248 -13.09 -15.35 9.80
CA ARG A 248 -13.44 -16.16 8.62
C ARG A 248 -14.09 -17.51 9.03
N GLU A 249 -13.63 -18.11 10.11
CA GLU A 249 -14.23 -19.33 10.67
C GLU A 249 -15.69 -19.09 11.10
N LYS A 250 -16.05 -17.85 11.53
CA LYS A 250 -17.44 -17.48 11.83
C LYS A 250 -18.25 -17.18 10.55
N THR A 251 -17.69 -16.38 9.63
CA THR A 251 -18.40 -15.95 8.43
C THR A 251 -17.37 -15.69 7.31
N SER A 252 -17.14 -16.70 6.48
CA SER A 252 -16.13 -16.65 5.40
C SER A 252 -16.41 -15.57 4.35
N ALA A 253 -17.69 -15.30 4.08
CA ALA A 253 -18.11 -14.32 3.06
C ALA A 253 -17.71 -12.86 3.40
N LEU A 254 -17.53 -12.51 4.67
CA LEU A 254 -17.21 -11.14 5.10
C LEU A 254 -15.71 -10.84 5.13
N ILE A 255 -14.86 -11.86 5.11
CA ILE A 255 -13.41 -11.69 5.26
C ILE A 255 -12.68 -12.23 4.03
N PRO A 256 -12.05 -11.37 3.23
CA PRO A 256 -11.26 -11.80 2.06
C PRO A 256 -10.16 -12.82 2.44
N GLU A 257 -9.82 -13.72 1.51
CA GLU A 257 -8.75 -14.70 1.74
C GLU A 257 -7.41 -14.05 2.05
N GLN A 258 -7.08 -13.03 1.26
CA GLN A 258 -5.83 -12.29 1.42
C GLN A 258 -6.13 -10.95 2.09
N ILE A 259 -5.73 -10.85 3.35
CA ILE A 259 -5.81 -9.61 4.12
C ILE A 259 -4.42 -9.17 4.57
N SER A 260 -4.19 -7.88 4.53
CA SER A 260 -2.96 -7.23 4.98
C SER A 260 -3.29 -5.96 5.78
N CYS A 261 -2.29 -5.39 6.45
CA CYS A 261 -2.45 -4.11 7.13
C CYS A 261 -2.91 -2.99 6.18
N HIS A 262 -2.57 -3.08 4.89
CA HIS A 262 -3.06 -2.15 3.88
C HIS A 262 -4.56 -2.33 3.58
N SER A 263 -5.10 -3.54 3.77
CA SER A 263 -6.53 -3.78 3.56
C SER A 263 -7.40 -2.99 4.54
N LEU A 264 -7.00 -2.83 5.81
CA LEU A 264 -7.71 -1.97 6.77
C LEU A 264 -7.71 -0.50 6.33
N ARG A 265 -6.57 -0.03 5.84
CA ARG A 265 -6.44 1.33 5.30
C ARG A 265 -7.29 1.51 4.05
N HIS A 266 -7.29 0.54 3.14
CA HIS A 266 -8.15 0.54 1.96
C HIS A 266 -9.63 0.53 2.33
N SER A 267 -10.02 -0.27 3.34
CA SER A 267 -11.40 -0.31 3.85
C SER A 267 -11.85 1.06 4.35
N LYS A 268 -11.05 1.73 5.19
CA LYS A 268 -11.41 3.08 5.68
C LYS A 268 -11.51 4.08 4.54
N ALA A 269 -10.59 4.05 3.58
CA ALA A 269 -10.62 4.94 2.42
C ALA A 269 -11.88 4.72 1.57
N MET A 270 -12.25 3.46 1.30
CA MET A 270 -13.48 3.11 0.57
C MET A 270 -14.73 3.55 1.35
N HIS A 271 -14.78 3.30 2.66
CA HIS A 271 -15.93 3.69 3.48
C HIS A 271 -16.10 5.21 3.57
N LEU A 272 -15.01 5.97 3.67
CA LEU A 272 -15.06 7.44 3.61
C LEU A 272 -15.57 7.92 2.26
N LEU A 273 -15.10 7.32 1.17
CA LEU A 273 -15.55 7.65 -0.17
C LEU A 273 -17.06 7.35 -0.35
N GLN A 274 -17.50 6.15 0.08
CA GLN A 274 -18.89 5.71 0.03
C GLN A 274 -19.83 6.59 0.90
N ALA A 275 -19.26 7.17 1.97
CA ALA A 275 -19.97 8.16 2.79
C ALA A 275 -19.99 9.58 2.17
N GLY A 276 -19.46 9.77 0.95
CA GLY A 276 -19.46 11.03 0.24
C GLY A 276 -18.35 12.01 0.67
N VAL A 277 -17.35 11.57 1.41
CA VAL A 277 -16.23 12.43 1.82
C VAL A 277 -15.38 12.78 0.59
N ASN A 278 -15.06 14.07 0.43
CA ASN A 278 -14.27 14.56 -0.68
C ASN A 278 -12.87 13.90 -0.73
N LEU A 279 -12.41 13.54 -1.94
CA LEU A 279 -11.12 12.89 -2.17
C LEU A 279 -9.92 13.68 -1.60
N VAL A 280 -10.01 15.01 -1.53
CA VAL A 280 -8.96 15.85 -0.94
C VAL A 280 -8.81 15.56 0.56
N TYR A 281 -9.92 15.46 1.30
CA TYR A 281 -9.88 15.12 2.72
C TYR A 281 -9.42 13.67 2.94
N ILE A 282 -9.86 12.74 2.09
CA ILE A 282 -9.38 11.35 2.14
C ILE A 282 -7.87 11.31 1.90
N ARG A 283 -7.34 12.04 0.90
CA ARG A 283 -5.90 12.19 0.65
C ARG A 283 -5.16 12.65 1.91
N ASP A 284 -5.66 13.66 2.59
CA ASP A 284 -5.02 14.27 3.76
C ASP A 284 -5.03 13.30 4.95
N ILE A 285 -6.14 12.62 5.22
CA ILE A 285 -6.24 11.57 6.24
C ILE A 285 -5.24 10.45 5.95
N LEU A 286 -5.17 9.99 4.69
CA LEU A 286 -4.25 8.96 4.28
C LEU A 286 -2.78 9.43 4.26
N GLY A 287 -2.51 10.73 4.17
CA GLY A 287 -1.17 11.28 3.97
C GLY A 287 -0.56 10.83 2.64
N HIS A 288 -1.34 10.92 1.55
CA HIS A 288 -0.86 10.75 0.19
C HIS A 288 -0.24 12.05 -0.32
N SER A 289 0.84 11.95 -1.07
CA SER A 289 1.52 13.12 -1.64
C SER A 289 0.73 13.80 -2.76
N SER A 290 -0.19 13.06 -3.41
CA SER A 290 -1.06 13.60 -4.46
C SER A 290 -2.44 12.96 -4.43
N VAL A 291 -3.44 13.66 -5.01
CA VAL A 291 -4.83 13.15 -5.13
C VAL A 291 -4.87 11.93 -6.06
N GLN A 292 -4.02 11.87 -7.08
CA GLN A 292 -3.96 10.76 -8.03
C GLN A 292 -3.77 9.38 -7.35
N VAL A 293 -3.02 9.34 -6.24
CA VAL A 293 -2.89 8.11 -5.44
C VAL A 293 -4.21 7.74 -4.75
N THR A 294 -5.07 8.71 -4.48
CA THR A 294 -6.38 8.51 -3.83
C THR A 294 -7.48 8.20 -4.85
N GLU A 295 -7.34 8.65 -6.10
CA GLU A 295 -8.28 8.37 -7.20
C GLU A 295 -8.48 6.87 -7.47
N VAL A 296 -7.53 6.04 -7.07
CA VAL A 296 -7.65 4.58 -7.20
C VAL A 296 -8.90 4.05 -6.49
N TYR A 297 -9.31 4.68 -5.38
CA TYR A 297 -10.53 4.33 -4.66
C TYR A 297 -11.79 4.76 -5.43
N ALA A 298 -11.80 5.97 -5.98
CA ALA A 298 -12.92 6.44 -6.82
C ALA A 298 -13.10 5.58 -8.07
N ARG A 299 -11.99 5.07 -8.63
CA ARG A 299 -12.07 4.15 -9.78
C ARG A 299 -12.58 2.76 -9.39
N ALA A 300 -12.39 2.34 -8.16
CA ALA A 300 -12.85 1.05 -7.65
C ALA A 300 -14.31 1.07 -7.18
N ASP A 301 -14.89 2.24 -6.91
CA ASP A 301 -16.27 2.37 -6.44
C ASP A 301 -17.25 2.40 -7.62
N SER A 302 -17.82 1.24 -7.93
CA SER A 302 -18.85 1.11 -8.97
C SER A 302 -20.21 1.67 -8.54
N LYS A 303 -20.51 1.68 -7.23
CA LYS A 303 -21.79 2.15 -6.71
C LYS A 303 -21.95 3.67 -6.87
N GLN A 304 -20.96 4.45 -6.43
CA GLN A 304 -21.00 5.91 -6.61
C GLN A 304 -21.00 6.31 -8.09
N LYS A 305 -20.29 5.58 -8.95
CA LYS A 305 -20.34 5.82 -10.39
C LYS A 305 -21.75 5.64 -10.95
N ARG A 306 -22.41 4.54 -10.55
CA ARG A 306 -23.78 4.26 -10.97
C ARG A 306 -24.74 5.33 -10.46
N GLU A 307 -24.69 5.66 -9.16
CA GLU A 307 -25.53 6.71 -8.57
C GLU A 307 -25.30 8.10 -9.21
N ALA A 308 -24.04 8.43 -9.54
CA ALA A 308 -23.73 9.68 -10.22
C ALA A 308 -24.27 9.71 -11.65
N ILE A 309 -24.20 8.59 -12.38
CA ILE A 309 -24.76 8.45 -13.71
C ILE A 309 -26.30 8.53 -13.64
N GLU A 310 -26.92 7.80 -12.70
CA GLU A 310 -28.37 7.82 -12.49
C GLU A 310 -28.88 9.23 -12.13
N LYS A 311 -28.15 9.98 -11.30
CA LYS A 311 -28.50 11.40 -10.98
C LYS A 311 -28.32 12.38 -12.14
N ALA A 312 -27.32 12.10 -13.00
CA ALA A 312 -27.06 12.95 -14.18
C ALA A 312 -27.89 12.53 -15.40
N TYR A 313 -28.56 11.39 -15.32
CA TYR A 313 -29.35 10.87 -16.42
C TYR A 313 -30.62 11.72 -16.59
N THR A 314 -30.71 12.39 -17.74
CA THR A 314 -31.96 12.94 -18.22
C THR A 314 -32.57 11.91 -19.16
N ASP A 315 -33.78 11.47 -18.89
CA ASP A 315 -34.45 10.50 -19.75
C ASP A 315 -34.62 11.09 -21.14
N VAL A 316 -33.81 10.57 -22.05
CA VAL A 316 -33.86 10.94 -23.49
C VAL A 316 -34.38 9.76 -24.32
N SER A 317 -34.86 8.70 -23.64
CA SER A 317 -35.43 7.55 -24.33
C SER A 317 -36.71 7.97 -25.02
N PRO A 318 -36.94 7.59 -26.31
CA PRO A 318 -38.23 7.76 -26.92
C PRO A 318 -39.29 7.04 -26.07
N GLU A 319 -40.45 7.67 -25.89
CA GLU A 319 -41.57 6.96 -25.26
C GLU A 319 -41.74 5.60 -25.95
N GLU A 320 -41.78 4.54 -25.14
CA GLU A 320 -42.04 3.21 -25.68
C GLU A 320 -43.41 3.28 -26.40
N GLN A 321 -43.40 3.08 -27.71
CA GLN A 321 -44.64 2.88 -28.44
C GLN A 321 -45.36 1.69 -27.81
N PRO A 322 -46.66 1.79 -27.48
CA PRO A 322 -47.39 0.72 -26.84
C PRO A 322 -47.25 -0.54 -27.69
N LYS A 323 -46.73 -1.61 -27.12
CA LYS A 323 -46.60 -2.88 -27.79
C LYS A 323 -47.98 -3.38 -28.12
N TRP A 324 -48.27 -3.47 -29.40
CA TRP A 324 -49.57 -3.97 -29.94
C TRP A 324 -49.96 -5.32 -29.36
N GLN A 325 -49.03 -6.11 -28.87
CA GLN A 325 -49.24 -7.42 -28.26
C GLN A 325 -49.89 -7.37 -26.86
N ASP A 326 -49.81 -6.26 -26.15
CA ASP A 326 -50.36 -6.10 -24.79
C ASP A 326 -51.71 -5.34 -24.76
N ASN A 327 -52.28 -5.06 -25.92
CA ASN A 327 -53.50 -4.25 -26.01
C ASN A 327 -54.71 -5.09 -26.41
N ASP A 328 -55.45 -5.59 -25.42
CA ASP A 328 -56.73 -6.31 -25.60
C ASP A 328 -57.81 -5.49 -26.36
N LYS A 329 -57.52 -4.22 -26.64
CA LYS A 329 -58.42 -3.28 -27.33
C LYS A 329 -57.98 -2.92 -28.74
N LEU A 330 -57.10 -3.71 -29.37
CA LEU A 330 -56.69 -3.45 -30.76
C LEU A 330 -57.84 -3.34 -31.68
N LEU A 331 -58.91 -4.13 -31.47
CA LEU A 331 -60.12 -4.16 -32.30
C LEU A 331 -60.97 -2.89 -32.09
N SER A 332 -61.06 -2.35 -30.92
CA SER A 332 -61.73 -1.07 -30.61
C SER A 332 -60.98 0.13 -31.21
N TRP A 333 -59.63 0.13 -31.08
CA TRP A 333 -58.77 1.17 -31.67
C TRP A 333 -58.86 1.14 -33.22
N LEU A 334 -58.87 -0.02 -33.86
CA LEU A 334 -59.04 -0.10 -35.31
C LEU A 334 -60.42 0.36 -35.79
N LYS A 335 -61.45 0.25 -34.96
CA LYS A 335 -62.78 0.78 -35.27
C LYS A 335 -62.91 2.30 -35.11
N GLU A 336 -62.06 2.93 -34.25
CA GLU A 336 -61.98 4.37 -34.03
C GLU A 336 -61.07 5.08 -35.04
N PHE A 337 -60.28 4.33 -35.81
CA PHE A 337 -59.28 4.89 -36.74
C PHE A 337 -59.91 5.44 -38.03
N ASP A 338 -61.23 5.25 -38.27
CA ASP A 338 -61.91 5.57 -39.52
C ASP A 338 -62.89 6.78 -39.34
N HIS A 339 -62.58 7.71 -38.40
CA HIS A 339 -63.35 8.96 -38.24
C HIS A 339 -62.42 10.18 -38.15
#